data_324a12df7dcaaa6356a6454f96667b88
#
_entry.id   324a12df7dcaaa6356a6454f96667b88
#
_cell.length_a   1.000
_cell.length_b   1.000
_cell.length_c   1.000
_cell.angle_alpha   90.00
_cell.angle_beta   90.00
_cell.angle_gamma   90.00
#
_symmetry.space_group_name_H-M   'P 1'
#
loop_
_entity.id
_entity.type
_entity.pdbx_description
1 polymer ?
#
loop_
_entity_poly.entity_id
_entity_poly.type
_entity_poly.pdbx_seq_one_letter_code
_entity_poly.pdbx_strand_id
1 'polypeptide(L)'
;MPGKVAKIGTFSDWVGMFDDWRKEIGVNHDEIANFKFDTLYGAIETEEIQFGAFKGRRKWDNLRQVPTQQMRDALINLIVYQGDTEFASVEQQRHLFESAPTDWDRKAITRVMIEEMRHGWQMCALLVEHFGYSGKVEAQKMLERRAFENKRLLGAFNVDVDNWMDFFTYTDFVDRDGKFQLQMLKYSAFAPLGRSMSYMLREEAFHMGTGNDGLRRIVEAGVIPAWLIQKYLNKWISSSYDLFGTDHSSSAHWAYVWGVKGRYDEPKNDKAPDLDDLNDYNRNLYHDEVAGLIERFNNSLKAGEPKLYAPHVKFNRAIGKWAGQKCHAQTGEPLDHRAYEEHVKDYMPSAEDKKLLLDIINNEKKWIAEKTGARDPLSTIGEVRKSAINL
;
A
#
# COMPACT_ATOMS: atom_id res chain seq x y z
N MET A 1 -11.19 -28.22 9.19
CA MET A 1 -12.47 -28.15 8.45
C MET A 1 -12.20 -28.63 7.03
N PRO A 2 -13.07 -29.43 6.38
CA PRO A 2 -12.90 -29.74 4.98
C PRO A 2 -12.85 -28.41 4.20
N GLY A 3 -11.87 -28.26 3.32
CA GLY A 3 -11.66 -27.03 2.57
C GLY A 3 -12.95 -26.61 1.86
N LYS A 4 -13.33 -25.34 2.00
CA LYS A 4 -14.45 -24.80 1.23
C LYS A 4 -14.19 -25.04 -0.25
N VAL A 5 -15.12 -25.70 -0.92
CA VAL A 5 -15.07 -25.85 -2.38
C VAL A 5 -15.24 -24.45 -2.97
N ALA A 6 -14.34 -24.05 -3.86
CA ALA A 6 -14.46 -22.77 -4.54
C ALA A 6 -15.80 -22.67 -5.27
N LYS A 7 -16.57 -21.63 -5.01
CA LYS A 7 -17.84 -21.35 -5.66
C LYS A 7 -17.65 -20.76 -7.05
N ILE A 8 -16.45 -20.23 -7.34
CA ILE A 8 -16.13 -19.53 -8.57
C ILE A 8 -15.86 -20.56 -9.69
N GLY A 9 -16.71 -20.61 -10.71
CA GLY A 9 -16.47 -21.33 -11.95
C GLY A 9 -15.75 -20.47 -13.01
N THR A 10 -16.17 -19.21 -13.11
CA THR A 10 -15.70 -18.22 -14.09
C THR A 10 -15.36 -16.90 -13.39
N PHE A 11 -14.74 -15.97 -14.11
CA PHE A 11 -14.51 -14.62 -13.57
C PHE A 11 -15.83 -13.86 -13.32
N SER A 12 -16.89 -14.14 -14.11
CA SER A 12 -18.22 -13.58 -13.86
C SER A 12 -18.81 -13.99 -12.51
N ASP A 13 -18.56 -15.22 -12.06
CA ASP A 13 -18.98 -15.65 -10.72
C ASP A 13 -18.26 -14.86 -9.63
N TRP A 14 -16.98 -14.60 -9.84
CA TRP A 14 -16.19 -13.76 -8.92
C TRP A 14 -16.73 -12.32 -8.87
N VAL A 15 -17.12 -11.74 -10.01
CA VAL A 15 -17.73 -10.40 -10.07
C VAL A 15 -18.98 -10.32 -9.20
N GLY A 16 -19.84 -11.33 -9.23
CA GLY A 16 -21.01 -11.41 -8.34
C GLY A 16 -20.61 -11.39 -6.85
N MET A 17 -19.57 -12.13 -6.47
CA MET A 17 -19.05 -12.13 -5.10
C MET A 17 -18.43 -10.78 -4.71
N PHE A 18 -17.76 -10.11 -5.65
CA PHE A 18 -17.20 -8.77 -5.44
C PHE A 18 -18.30 -7.72 -5.20
N ASP A 19 -19.40 -7.79 -5.95
CA ASP A 19 -20.55 -6.91 -5.75
C ASP A 19 -21.23 -7.16 -4.40
N ASP A 20 -21.31 -8.41 -3.95
CA ASP A 20 -21.84 -8.76 -2.64
C ASP A 20 -20.90 -8.27 -1.52
N TRP A 21 -19.57 -8.42 -1.68
CA TRP A 21 -18.58 -7.88 -0.74
C TRP A 21 -18.69 -6.37 -0.59
N ARG A 22 -18.81 -5.59 -1.70
CA ARG A 22 -18.98 -4.12 -1.63
C ARG A 22 -20.20 -3.72 -0.83
N LYS A 23 -21.34 -4.41 -1.04
CA LYS A 23 -22.58 -4.17 -0.28
C LYS A 23 -22.41 -4.49 1.19
N GLU A 24 -21.78 -5.62 1.50
CA GLU A 24 -21.54 -6.08 2.87
C GLU A 24 -20.69 -5.11 3.67
N ILE A 25 -19.62 -4.58 3.07
CA ILE A 25 -18.76 -3.60 3.75
C ILE A 25 -19.30 -2.16 3.71
N GLY A 26 -20.44 -1.93 3.09
CA GLY A 26 -21.10 -0.61 3.04
C GLY A 26 -20.47 0.37 2.04
N VAL A 27 -19.67 -0.07 1.10
CA VAL A 27 -19.06 0.76 0.05
C VAL A 27 -19.92 0.71 -1.19
N ASN A 28 -21.02 1.48 -1.19
CA ASN A 28 -22.00 1.45 -2.27
C ASN A 28 -22.56 2.86 -2.60
N HIS A 29 -21.72 3.88 -2.48
CA HIS A 29 -22.05 5.25 -2.91
C HIS A 29 -22.26 5.28 -4.43
N ASP A 30 -23.07 6.20 -4.93
CA ASP A 30 -23.47 6.26 -6.34
C ASP A 30 -22.28 6.28 -7.29
N GLU A 31 -21.23 7.03 -6.97
CA GLU A 31 -20.01 7.12 -7.79
C GLU A 31 -19.29 5.76 -7.92
N ILE A 32 -19.30 4.97 -6.82
CA ILE A 32 -18.68 3.63 -6.78
C ILE A 32 -19.60 2.59 -7.41
N ALA A 33 -20.90 2.66 -7.11
CA ALA A 33 -21.89 1.71 -7.63
C ALA A 33 -21.99 1.76 -9.15
N ASN A 34 -21.85 2.95 -9.74
CA ASN A 34 -21.89 3.17 -11.18
C ASN A 34 -20.54 3.03 -11.89
N PHE A 35 -19.45 2.76 -11.14
CA PHE A 35 -18.13 2.60 -11.74
C PHE A 35 -18.01 1.22 -12.39
N LYS A 36 -17.58 1.21 -13.66
CA LYS A 36 -17.31 -0.03 -14.39
C LYS A 36 -15.88 -0.48 -14.15
N PHE A 37 -15.72 -1.56 -13.39
CA PHE A 37 -14.42 -2.20 -13.18
C PHE A 37 -14.02 -3.01 -14.42
N ASP A 38 -12.74 -2.87 -14.80
CA ASP A 38 -12.13 -3.59 -15.92
C ASP A 38 -10.71 -4.02 -15.56
N THR A 39 -10.26 -5.12 -16.17
CA THR A 39 -8.86 -5.54 -16.14
C THR A 39 -8.06 -4.69 -17.13
N LEU A 40 -6.97 -4.06 -16.68
CA LEU A 40 -6.16 -3.18 -17.50
C LEU A 40 -4.73 -3.72 -17.63
N TYR A 41 -4.27 -3.90 -18.86
CA TYR A 41 -2.91 -4.32 -19.17
C TYR A 41 -2.17 -3.22 -19.93
N GLY A 42 -1.03 -2.77 -19.38
CA GLY A 42 -0.13 -1.83 -20.05
C GLY A 42 0.91 -2.54 -20.92
N ALA A 43 1.73 -1.75 -21.60
CA ALA A 43 2.91 -2.28 -22.28
C ALA A 43 3.95 -2.74 -21.24
N ILE A 44 4.69 -3.80 -21.57
CA ILE A 44 5.92 -4.14 -20.85
C ILE A 44 7.10 -3.41 -21.49
N GLU A 45 8.05 -2.99 -20.66
CA GLU A 45 9.20 -2.22 -21.14
C GLU A 45 10.15 -3.08 -22.00
N THR A 46 10.15 -4.38 -21.79
CA THR A 46 10.98 -5.34 -22.53
C THR A 46 10.33 -6.72 -22.54
N GLU A 47 10.47 -7.41 -23.66
CA GLU A 47 10.07 -8.82 -23.82
C GLU A 47 11.03 -9.80 -23.12
N GLU A 48 12.19 -9.33 -22.70
CA GLU A 48 13.20 -10.15 -22.03
C GLU A 48 13.18 -9.98 -20.53
N ILE A 49 13.53 -11.05 -19.82
CA ILE A 49 13.73 -11.06 -18.36
C ILE A 49 14.99 -10.29 -18.05
N GLN A 50 14.91 -9.32 -17.15
CA GLN A 50 15.98 -8.34 -16.92
C GLN A 50 16.99 -8.75 -15.85
N PHE A 51 16.63 -9.66 -14.94
CA PHE A 51 17.43 -10.06 -13.77
C PHE A 51 17.23 -11.53 -13.43
N GLY A 52 18.02 -12.03 -12.47
CA GLY A 52 17.98 -13.40 -12.00
C GLY A 52 18.58 -14.43 -12.97
N ALA A 53 18.35 -15.71 -12.70
CA ALA A 53 18.93 -16.83 -13.44
C ALA A 53 18.38 -16.98 -14.88
N PHE A 54 17.28 -16.34 -15.18
CA PHE A 54 16.65 -16.38 -16.51
C PHE A 54 16.88 -15.10 -17.32
N LYS A 55 17.73 -14.20 -16.87
CA LYS A 55 18.08 -12.95 -17.58
C LYS A 55 18.40 -13.21 -19.05
N GLY A 56 17.84 -12.37 -19.94
CA GLY A 56 18.00 -12.46 -21.40
C GLY A 56 17.07 -13.48 -22.08
N ARG A 57 16.30 -14.27 -21.33
CA ARG A 57 15.26 -15.14 -21.91
C ARG A 57 13.97 -14.35 -22.09
N ARG A 58 13.12 -14.79 -23.02
CA ARG A 58 11.80 -14.23 -23.20
C ARG A 58 10.95 -14.41 -21.94
N LYS A 59 10.17 -13.38 -21.57
CA LYS A 59 9.18 -13.44 -20.47
C LYS A 59 8.10 -14.49 -20.75
N TRP A 60 7.50 -14.98 -19.68
CA TRP A 60 6.45 -15.99 -19.72
C TRP A 60 5.06 -15.33 -19.83
N ASP A 61 4.33 -15.65 -20.89
CA ASP A 61 2.95 -15.17 -21.13
C ASP A 61 1.89 -16.04 -20.44
N ASN A 62 2.25 -17.25 -20.03
CA ASN A 62 1.34 -18.18 -19.34
C ASN A 62 2.11 -19.14 -18.42
N LEU A 63 1.41 -19.78 -17.48
CA LEU A 63 2.02 -20.66 -16.49
C LEU A 63 2.69 -21.92 -17.07
N ARG A 64 2.33 -22.36 -18.28
CA ARG A 64 2.99 -23.53 -18.90
C ARG A 64 4.45 -23.21 -19.27
N GLN A 65 4.78 -21.95 -19.48
CA GLN A 65 6.12 -21.48 -19.78
C GLN A 65 6.96 -21.28 -18.50
N VAL A 66 6.34 -21.18 -17.32
CA VAL A 66 7.04 -21.07 -16.03
C VAL A 66 7.69 -22.41 -15.70
N PRO A 67 9.02 -22.47 -15.53
CA PRO A 67 9.79 -23.72 -15.54
C PRO A 67 9.42 -24.72 -14.45
N THR A 68 9.18 -24.27 -13.22
CA THR A 68 8.98 -25.16 -12.06
C THR A 68 7.71 -24.86 -11.31
N GLN A 69 7.22 -25.84 -10.52
CA GLN A 69 6.06 -25.64 -9.66
C GLN A 69 6.34 -24.62 -8.56
N GLN A 70 7.54 -24.63 -7.98
CA GLN A 70 7.94 -23.67 -6.93
C GLN A 70 7.85 -22.21 -7.41
N MET A 71 8.21 -21.95 -8.67
CA MET A 71 8.07 -20.62 -9.29
C MET A 71 6.60 -20.24 -9.47
N ARG A 72 5.72 -21.19 -9.84
CA ARG A 72 4.28 -20.96 -9.94
C ARG A 72 3.66 -20.67 -8.57
N ASP A 73 4.11 -21.40 -7.54
CA ASP A 73 3.67 -21.19 -6.16
C ASP A 73 4.15 -19.82 -5.62
N ALA A 74 5.34 -19.39 -5.96
CA ALA A 74 5.81 -18.03 -5.63
C ALA A 74 4.99 -16.94 -6.34
N LEU A 75 4.67 -17.12 -7.62
CA LEU A 75 3.84 -16.18 -8.37
C LEU A 75 2.43 -16.05 -7.79
N ILE A 76 1.74 -17.17 -7.49
CA ILE A 76 0.40 -17.10 -6.89
C ILE A 76 0.45 -16.39 -5.54
N ASN A 77 1.46 -16.65 -4.70
CA ASN A 77 1.61 -15.98 -3.41
C ASN A 77 1.84 -14.48 -3.57
N LEU A 78 2.71 -14.04 -4.49
CA LEU A 78 2.96 -12.62 -4.75
C LEU A 78 1.67 -11.90 -5.18
N ILE A 79 0.87 -12.51 -6.08
CA ILE A 79 -0.39 -11.95 -6.54
C ILE A 79 -1.43 -11.91 -5.40
N VAL A 80 -1.48 -12.95 -4.57
CA VAL A 80 -2.38 -13.01 -3.41
C VAL A 80 -2.04 -11.95 -2.37
N TYR A 81 -0.77 -11.78 -2.02
CA TYR A 81 -0.36 -10.74 -1.08
C TYR A 81 -0.72 -9.35 -1.60
N GLN A 82 -0.42 -9.07 -2.88
CA GLN A 82 -0.77 -7.78 -3.48
C GLN A 82 -2.29 -7.56 -3.49
N GLY A 83 -3.09 -8.51 -3.95
CA GLY A 83 -4.54 -8.35 -4.01
C GLY A 83 -5.23 -8.27 -2.66
N ASP A 84 -4.68 -8.92 -1.62
CA ASP A 84 -5.24 -8.86 -0.26
C ASP A 84 -5.08 -7.48 0.37
N THR A 85 -3.98 -6.77 0.08
CA THR A 85 -3.72 -5.41 0.56
C THR A 85 -4.69 -4.40 -0.02
N GLU A 86 -5.03 -4.52 -1.30
CA GLU A 86 -5.93 -3.62 -2.01
C GLU A 86 -7.35 -3.62 -1.42
N PHE A 87 -7.94 -4.80 -1.20
CA PHE A 87 -9.24 -4.90 -0.55
C PHE A 87 -9.22 -4.47 0.91
N ALA A 88 -8.12 -4.73 1.60
CA ALA A 88 -7.94 -4.31 2.98
C ALA A 88 -7.94 -2.78 3.12
N SER A 89 -7.23 -2.07 2.24
CA SER A 89 -7.19 -0.61 2.17
C SER A 89 -8.60 -0.02 2.10
N VAL A 90 -9.46 -0.53 1.21
CA VAL A 90 -10.86 -0.09 1.12
C VAL A 90 -11.63 -0.31 2.42
N GLU A 91 -11.48 -1.50 3.03
CA GLU A 91 -12.15 -1.82 4.30
C GLU A 91 -11.71 -0.93 5.45
N GLN A 92 -10.43 -0.57 5.50
CA GLN A 92 -9.89 0.31 6.54
C GLN A 92 -10.39 1.75 6.41
N GLN A 93 -10.55 2.27 5.19
CA GLN A 93 -10.83 3.68 4.92
C GLN A 93 -12.33 4.00 4.76
N ARG A 94 -13.17 3.03 4.47
CA ARG A 94 -14.57 3.19 4.04
C ARG A 94 -15.45 4.11 4.89
N HIS A 95 -15.21 4.15 6.21
CA HIS A 95 -16.04 4.91 7.14
C HIS A 95 -15.69 6.41 7.20
N LEU A 96 -14.60 6.83 6.57
CA LEU A 96 -14.16 8.22 6.58
C LEU A 96 -14.89 9.09 5.54
N PHE A 97 -15.60 8.48 4.60
CA PHE A 97 -16.32 9.19 3.55
C PHE A 97 -17.23 10.30 4.08
N GLU A 98 -18.06 10.01 5.10
CA GLU A 98 -19.03 10.94 5.65
C GLU A 98 -18.41 12.07 6.49
N SER A 99 -17.18 11.88 6.99
CA SER A 99 -16.47 12.84 7.82
C SER A 99 -15.43 13.67 7.03
N ALA A 100 -15.51 13.67 5.71
CA ALA A 100 -14.54 14.34 4.85
C ALA A 100 -14.43 15.85 5.16
N PRO A 101 -13.22 16.42 5.31
CA PRO A 101 -13.05 17.82 5.66
C PRO A 101 -13.54 18.79 4.57
N THR A 102 -13.49 18.37 3.32
CA THR A 102 -14.00 19.14 2.16
C THR A 102 -14.64 18.23 1.13
N ASP A 103 -15.44 18.80 0.21
CA ASP A 103 -15.99 18.05 -0.92
C ASP A 103 -14.89 17.47 -1.82
N TRP A 104 -13.77 18.16 -1.95
CA TRP A 104 -12.62 17.64 -2.69
C TRP A 104 -12.04 16.40 -2.01
N ASP A 105 -11.86 16.42 -0.68
CA ASP A 105 -11.32 15.29 0.07
C ASP A 105 -12.29 14.09 0.03
N ARG A 106 -13.61 14.34 0.08
CA ARG A 106 -14.65 13.31 -0.10
C ARG A 106 -14.53 12.63 -1.47
N LYS A 107 -14.36 13.40 -2.53
CA LYS A 107 -14.14 12.87 -3.88
C LYS A 107 -12.78 12.18 -4.03
N ALA A 108 -11.76 12.66 -3.32
CA ALA A 108 -10.44 12.05 -3.34
C ALA A 108 -10.45 10.65 -2.70
N ILE A 109 -11.03 10.49 -1.51
CA ILE A 109 -11.16 9.15 -0.89
C ILE A 109 -12.06 8.21 -1.72
N THR A 110 -13.12 8.74 -2.34
CA THR A 110 -13.96 7.95 -3.27
C THR A 110 -13.12 7.40 -4.42
N ARG A 111 -12.27 8.24 -5.01
CA ARG A 111 -11.37 7.83 -6.09
C ARG A 111 -10.35 6.80 -5.61
N VAL A 112 -9.71 7.03 -4.45
CA VAL A 112 -8.77 6.07 -3.85
C VAL A 112 -9.45 4.72 -3.69
N MET A 113 -10.63 4.66 -3.06
CA MET A 113 -11.37 3.39 -2.89
C MET A 113 -11.72 2.71 -4.21
N ILE A 114 -12.09 3.45 -5.26
CA ILE A 114 -12.36 2.89 -6.59
C ILE A 114 -11.08 2.29 -7.20
N GLU A 115 -9.97 3.01 -7.13
CA GLU A 115 -8.69 2.58 -7.70
C GLU A 115 -8.13 1.37 -6.94
N GLU A 116 -8.22 1.32 -5.61
CA GLU A 116 -7.88 0.17 -4.77
C GLU A 116 -8.73 -1.08 -5.10
N MET A 117 -10.05 -0.90 -5.23
CA MET A 117 -10.93 -1.98 -5.68
C MET A 117 -10.57 -2.49 -7.06
N ARG A 118 -10.14 -1.61 -7.98
CA ARG A 118 -9.68 -1.99 -9.31
C ARG A 118 -8.36 -2.75 -9.25
N HIS A 119 -7.43 -2.38 -8.35
CA HIS A 119 -6.19 -3.11 -8.11
C HIS A 119 -6.48 -4.54 -7.63
N GLY A 120 -7.34 -4.69 -6.63
CA GLY A 120 -7.79 -6.00 -6.16
C GLY A 120 -8.50 -6.82 -7.24
N TRP A 121 -9.36 -6.18 -8.05
CA TRP A 121 -9.98 -6.76 -9.24
C TRP A 121 -8.94 -7.31 -10.22
N GLN A 122 -7.90 -6.51 -10.53
CA GLN A 122 -6.80 -6.90 -11.41
C GLN A 122 -6.08 -8.16 -10.92
N MET A 123 -5.78 -8.22 -9.62
CA MET A 123 -5.10 -9.38 -9.03
C MET A 123 -5.99 -10.63 -9.05
N CYS A 124 -7.29 -10.49 -8.77
CA CYS A 124 -8.23 -11.60 -8.86
C CYS A 124 -8.43 -12.10 -10.30
N ALA A 125 -8.46 -11.19 -11.28
CA ALA A 125 -8.51 -11.58 -12.69
C ALA A 125 -7.29 -12.44 -13.07
N LEU A 126 -6.07 -12.01 -12.70
CA LEU A 126 -4.86 -12.80 -12.92
C LEU A 126 -4.94 -14.19 -12.30
N LEU A 127 -5.44 -14.29 -11.06
CA LEU A 127 -5.58 -15.57 -10.37
C LEU A 127 -6.58 -16.50 -11.07
N VAL A 128 -7.76 -16.00 -11.41
CA VAL A 128 -8.82 -16.80 -12.03
C VAL A 128 -8.44 -17.22 -13.43
N GLU A 129 -7.82 -16.35 -14.22
CA GLU A 129 -7.46 -16.61 -15.61
C GLU A 129 -6.26 -17.53 -15.76
N HIS A 130 -5.25 -17.41 -14.90
CA HIS A 130 -3.98 -18.09 -15.09
C HIS A 130 -3.74 -19.28 -14.16
N PHE A 131 -4.29 -19.30 -12.93
CA PHE A 131 -3.91 -20.28 -11.90
C PHE A 131 -4.95 -21.38 -11.66
N GLY A 132 -5.93 -21.53 -12.54
CA GLY A 132 -6.91 -22.61 -12.51
C GLY A 132 -7.67 -22.67 -11.17
N TYR A 133 -7.85 -23.88 -10.62
CA TYR A 133 -8.61 -24.07 -9.39
C TYR A 133 -7.98 -23.35 -8.18
N SER A 134 -6.65 -23.42 -8.05
CA SER A 134 -5.95 -22.73 -6.93
C SER A 134 -6.14 -21.22 -6.98
N GLY A 135 -6.06 -20.61 -8.17
CA GLY A 135 -6.31 -19.19 -8.36
C GLY A 135 -7.74 -18.79 -8.00
N LYS A 136 -8.73 -19.58 -8.40
CA LYS A 136 -10.14 -19.36 -8.03
C LYS A 136 -10.37 -19.39 -6.52
N VAL A 137 -9.76 -20.37 -5.83
CA VAL A 137 -9.84 -20.47 -4.36
C VAL A 137 -9.24 -19.25 -3.69
N GLU A 138 -8.09 -18.79 -4.13
CA GLU A 138 -7.43 -17.62 -3.52
C GLU A 138 -8.19 -16.31 -3.82
N ALA A 139 -8.69 -16.12 -5.04
CA ALA A 139 -9.54 -14.99 -5.39
C ALA A 139 -10.84 -14.92 -4.54
N GLN A 140 -11.44 -16.08 -4.24
CA GLN A 140 -12.58 -16.17 -3.32
C GLN A 140 -12.17 -15.77 -1.89
N LYS A 141 -11.07 -16.32 -1.38
CA LYS A 141 -10.58 -16.04 -0.02
C LYS A 141 -10.28 -14.55 0.20
N MET A 142 -9.80 -13.83 -0.80
CA MET A 142 -9.56 -12.38 -0.69
C MET A 142 -10.84 -11.60 -0.40
N LEU A 143 -11.99 -12.01 -0.98
CA LEU A 143 -13.29 -11.42 -0.69
C LEU A 143 -13.94 -11.94 0.61
N GLU A 144 -13.42 -13.02 1.20
CA GLU A 144 -13.90 -13.59 2.46
C GLU A 144 -13.14 -13.07 3.69
N ARG A 145 -11.93 -12.53 3.51
CA ARG A 145 -11.14 -11.91 4.60
C ARG A 145 -11.69 -10.53 4.95
N ARG A 146 -11.54 -10.13 6.22
CA ARG A 146 -11.97 -8.81 6.71
C ARG A 146 -10.86 -8.19 7.55
N ALA A 147 -10.51 -6.93 7.27
CA ALA A 147 -9.57 -6.15 8.07
C ALA A 147 -10.06 -5.97 9.51
N PHE A 148 -11.33 -5.64 9.70
CA PHE A 148 -11.96 -5.45 11.01
C PHE A 148 -12.17 -6.74 11.81
N GLU A 149 -11.86 -7.90 11.25
CA GLU A 149 -11.80 -9.20 11.94
C GLU A 149 -10.36 -9.69 12.14
N ASN A 150 -9.35 -8.87 11.85
CA ASN A 150 -7.93 -9.22 11.91
C ASN A 150 -7.57 -10.45 11.06
N LYS A 151 -8.18 -10.56 9.86
CA LYS A 151 -7.99 -11.71 8.97
C LYS A 151 -7.19 -11.41 7.70
N ARG A 152 -6.76 -10.16 7.47
CA ARG A 152 -5.89 -9.82 6.36
C ARG A 152 -4.49 -10.40 6.59
N LEU A 153 -3.81 -10.72 5.50
CA LEU A 153 -2.54 -11.48 5.54
C LEU A 153 -1.41 -10.69 6.19
N LEU A 154 -1.36 -9.38 5.99
CA LEU A 154 -0.32 -8.52 6.54
C LEU A 154 -0.86 -7.67 7.69
N GLY A 155 -0.08 -7.57 8.77
CA GLY A 155 -0.50 -6.94 10.02
C GLY A 155 -0.93 -5.47 9.88
N ALA A 156 -0.25 -4.68 9.06
CA ALA A 156 -0.58 -3.28 8.81
C ALA A 156 -2.02 -3.09 8.26
N PHE A 157 -2.53 -4.07 7.55
CA PHE A 157 -3.87 -4.05 6.95
C PHE A 157 -4.99 -4.55 7.88
N ASN A 158 -4.67 -4.82 9.14
CA ASN A 158 -5.62 -5.09 10.22
C ASN A 158 -5.65 -3.94 11.26
N VAL A 159 -4.90 -2.86 11.01
CA VAL A 159 -4.87 -1.66 11.88
C VAL A 159 -5.96 -0.69 11.43
N ASP A 160 -6.67 -0.10 12.38
CA ASP A 160 -7.74 0.86 12.09
C ASP A 160 -7.19 2.19 11.55
N VAL A 161 -7.87 2.71 10.52
CA VAL A 161 -7.72 4.07 9.99
C VAL A 161 -8.87 4.90 10.52
N ASP A 162 -8.71 5.45 11.74
CA ASP A 162 -9.84 5.98 12.53
C ASP A 162 -10.27 7.40 12.16
N ASN A 163 -9.41 8.16 11.51
CA ASN A 163 -9.60 9.59 11.27
C ASN A 163 -8.83 10.08 10.04
N TRP A 164 -9.03 11.33 9.65
CA TRP A 164 -8.38 11.92 8.47
C TRP A 164 -6.87 12.13 8.59
N MET A 165 -6.30 12.21 9.79
CA MET A 165 -4.84 12.18 9.98
C MET A 165 -4.28 10.78 9.68
N ASP A 166 -4.96 9.73 10.16
CA ASP A 166 -4.64 8.34 9.77
C ASP A 166 -4.71 8.16 8.26
N PHE A 167 -5.79 8.64 7.63
CA PHE A 167 -5.98 8.51 6.17
C PHE A 167 -4.84 9.17 5.39
N PHE A 168 -4.51 10.43 5.69
CA PHE A 168 -3.46 11.12 4.94
C PHE A 168 -2.07 10.52 5.20
N THR A 169 -1.78 10.07 6.42
CA THR A 169 -0.51 9.39 6.72
C THR A 169 -0.46 7.99 6.10
N TYR A 170 -1.57 7.27 6.10
CA TYR A 170 -1.69 5.98 5.44
C TYR A 170 -1.45 6.10 3.94
N THR A 171 -2.22 6.92 3.23
CA THR A 171 -2.12 7.10 1.77
C THR A 171 -0.78 7.71 1.34
N ASP A 172 -0.12 8.51 2.16
CA ASP A 172 1.23 8.99 1.83
C ASP A 172 2.32 7.94 2.04
N PHE A 173 2.22 7.09 3.07
CA PHE A 173 3.33 6.22 3.46
C PHE A 173 3.08 4.72 3.22
N VAL A 174 1.86 4.21 3.44
CA VAL A 174 1.55 2.80 3.14
C VAL A 174 1.39 2.61 1.63
N ASP A 175 0.67 3.50 0.94
CA ASP A 175 0.54 3.42 -0.52
C ASP A 175 1.89 3.73 -1.21
N ARG A 176 2.78 4.49 -0.54
CA ARG A 176 4.18 4.64 -1.00
C ARG A 176 4.95 3.32 -0.94
N ASP A 177 4.77 2.49 0.10
CA ASP A 177 5.29 1.12 0.04
C ASP A 177 4.64 0.34 -1.11
N GLY A 178 3.33 0.48 -1.31
CA GLY A 178 2.61 -0.09 -2.46
C GLY A 178 3.31 0.27 -3.79
N LYS A 179 3.65 1.54 -4.01
CA LYS A 179 4.46 1.97 -5.17
C LYS A 179 5.77 1.19 -5.28
N PHE A 180 6.48 0.97 -4.16
CA PHE A 180 7.73 0.20 -4.16
C PHE A 180 7.49 -1.26 -4.55
N GLN A 181 6.44 -1.89 -3.99
CA GLN A 181 6.08 -3.28 -4.29
C GLN A 181 5.70 -3.45 -5.78
N LEU A 182 4.83 -2.58 -6.30
CA LEU A 182 4.43 -2.58 -7.70
C LEU A 182 5.60 -2.35 -8.66
N GLN A 183 6.52 -1.45 -8.32
CA GLN A 183 7.72 -1.20 -9.12
C GLN A 183 8.64 -2.43 -9.14
N MET A 184 8.79 -3.16 -8.04
CA MET A 184 9.55 -4.40 -7.98
C MET A 184 8.89 -5.53 -8.80
N LEU A 185 7.55 -5.54 -8.92
CA LEU A 185 6.79 -6.51 -9.70
C LEU A 185 6.70 -6.16 -11.19
N LYS A 186 6.87 -4.88 -11.56
CA LYS A 186 6.77 -4.39 -12.94
C LYS A 186 7.68 -5.11 -13.92
N TYR A 187 8.86 -5.51 -13.46
CA TYR A 187 9.83 -6.22 -14.27
C TYR A 187 9.71 -7.76 -14.19
N SER A 188 8.65 -8.27 -13.58
CA SER A 188 8.41 -9.71 -13.43
C SER A 188 8.61 -10.47 -14.73
N ALA A 189 9.24 -11.64 -14.64
CA ALA A 189 9.35 -12.60 -15.73
C ALA A 189 7.98 -13.15 -16.19
N PHE A 190 6.95 -13.08 -15.33
CA PHE A 190 5.58 -13.40 -15.70
C PHE A 190 4.92 -12.16 -16.30
N ALA A 191 4.85 -12.09 -17.63
CA ALA A 191 4.44 -10.91 -18.38
C ALA A 191 3.03 -10.39 -18.01
N PRO A 192 1.99 -11.23 -17.74
CA PRO A 192 0.69 -10.73 -17.32
C PRO A 192 0.75 -9.91 -16.01
N LEU A 193 1.56 -10.34 -15.03
CA LEU A 193 1.78 -9.58 -13.79
C LEU A 193 2.48 -8.24 -14.08
N GLY A 194 3.57 -8.27 -14.85
CA GLY A 194 4.31 -7.05 -15.20
C GLY A 194 3.44 -6.02 -15.95
N ARG A 195 2.59 -6.47 -16.88
CA ARG A 195 1.64 -5.60 -17.63
C ARG A 195 0.59 -4.96 -16.71
N SER A 196 0.20 -5.63 -15.65
CA SER A 196 -0.78 -5.10 -14.67
C SER A 196 -0.23 -3.92 -13.89
N MET A 197 1.08 -3.89 -13.59
CA MET A 197 1.68 -2.90 -12.69
C MET A 197 1.68 -1.47 -13.24
N SER A 198 1.75 -1.28 -14.56
CA SER A 198 1.88 0.06 -15.15
C SER A 198 0.69 0.98 -14.85
N TYR A 199 -0.53 0.43 -14.82
CA TYR A 199 -1.74 1.19 -14.49
C TYR A 199 -1.83 1.44 -13.00
N MET A 200 -1.60 0.43 -12.17
CA MET A 200 -1.62 0.54 -10.73
C MET A 200 -0.62 1.62 -10.26
N LEU A 201 0.60 1.63 -10.77
CA LEU A 201 1.62 2.65 -10.45
C LEU A 201 1.19 4.09 -10.79
N ARG A 202 0.36 4.29 -11.82
CA ARG A 202 -0.17 5.62 -12.15
C ARG A 202 -1.26 6.07 -11.18
N GLU A 203 -2.08 5.13 -10.75
CA GLU A 203 -3.15 5.38 -9.77
C GLU A 203 -2.55 5.61 -8.37
N GLU A 204 -1.53 4.84 -7.97
CA GLU A 204 -0.76 5.08 -6.75
C GLU A 204 -0.17 6.50 -6.66
N ALA A 205 0.20 7.10 -7.79
CA ALA A 205 0.68 8.48 -7.80
C ALA A 205 -0.39 9.48 -7.33
N PHE A 206 -1.68 9.19 -7.58
CA PHE A 206 -2.78 10.00 -7.07
C PHE A 206 -2.99 9.76 -5.56
N HIS A 207 -2.92 8.51 -5.10
CA HIS A 207 -3.06 8.17 -3.68
C HIS A 207 -2.01 8.89 -2.85
N MET A 208 -0.73 8.70 -3.15
CA MET A 208 0.38 9.38 -2.48
C MET A 208 0.24 10.91 -2.55
N GLY A 209 -0.19 11.44 -3.72
CA GLY A 209 -0.43 12.86 -3.89
C GLY A 209 -1.54 13.39 -2.98
N THR A 210 -2.58 12.60 -2.73
CA THR A 210 -3.69 12.93 -1.81
C THR A 210 -3.20 12.95 -0.38
N GLY A 211 -2.46 11.94 0.06
CA GLY A 211 -1.89 11.88 1.41
C GLY A 211 -0.91 13.02 1.67
N ASN A 212 0.04 13.23 0.76
CA ASN A 212 1.03 14.29 0.85
C ASN A 212 0.40 15.69 0.92
N ASP A 213 -0.58 15.96 0.05
CA ASP A 213 -1.30 17.25 0.05
C ASP A 213 -2.09 17.44 1.36
N GLY A 214 -2.76 16.40 1.85
CA GLY A 214 -3.47 16.46 3.13
C GLY A 214 -2.56 16.79 4.30
N LEU A 215 -1.42 16.09 4.42
CA LEU A 215 -0.43 16.35 5.46
C LEU A 215 0.16 17.76 5.35
N ARG A 216 0.50 18.21 4.13
CA ARG A 216 0.98 19.58 3.90
C ARG A 216 -0.03 20.62 4.37
N ARG A 217 -1.32 20.46 4.01
CA ARG A 217 -2.40 21.36 4.42
C ARG A 217 -2.61 21.37 5.94
N ILE A 218 -2.44 20.25 6.62
CA ILE A 218 -2.50 20.15 8.09
C ILE A 218 -1.35 20.93 8.72
N VAL A 219 -0.13 20.72 8.24
CA VAL A 219 1.08 21.41 8.72
C VAL A 219 0.96 22.94 8.47
N GLU A 220 0.52 23.36 7.30
CA GLU A 220 0.30 24.78 6.95
C GLU A 220 -0.76 25.44 7.84
N ALA A 221 -1.85 24.75 8.15
CA ALA A 221 -2.87 25.25 9.07
C ALA A 221 -2.29 25.46 10.48
N GLY A 222 -1.40 24.59 10.93
CA GLY A 222 -0.70 24.66 12.21
C GLY A 222 -1.63 24.72 13.42
N VAL A 223 -2.79 24.05 13.34
CA VAL A 223 -3.75 23.90 14.45
C VAL A 223 -3.48 22.60 15.18
N ILE A 224 -3.16 21.53 14.45
CA ILE A 224 -2.73 20.26 15.04
C ILE A 224 -1.24 20.39 15.39
N PRO A 225 -0.84 20.18 16.68
CA PRO A 225 0.55 20.32 17.12
C PRO A 225 1.47 19.32 16.38
N ALA A 226 2.68 19.74 16.08
CA ALA A 226 3.66 18.89 15.37
C ALA A 226 3.98 17.58 16.11
N TRP A 227 4.01 17.58 17.45
CA TRP A 227 4.22 16.36 18.22
C TRP A 227 3.11 15.32 18.00
N LEU A 228 1.86 15.76 17.79
CA LEU A 228 0.74 14.86 17.52
C LEU A 228 0.81 14.32 16.08
N ILE A 229 1.16 15.16 15.10
CA ILE A 229 1.45 14.74 13.72
C ILE A 229 2.55 13.67 13.72
N GLN A 230 3.64 13.91 14.48
CA GLN A 230 4.76 12.96 14.59
C GLN A 230 4.34 11.56 15.06
N LYS A 231 3.40 11.45 16.00
CA LYS A 231 2.90 10.16 16.47
C LYS A 231 2.23 9.35 15.34
N TYR A 232 1.46 10.01 14.47
CA TYR A 232 0.84 9.36 13.32
C TYR A 232 1.85 8.99 12.22
N LEU A 233 2.87 9.83 12.01
CA LEU A 233 4.01 9.47 11.16
C LEU A 233 4.72 8.22 11.69
N ASN A 234 4.99 8.17 12.99
CA ASN A 234 5.63 7.02 13.62
C ASN A 234 4.78 5.74 13.47
N LYS A 235 3.45 5.84 13.63
CA LYS A 235 2.51 4.72 13.47
C LYS A 235 2.61 4.12 12.07
N TRP A 236 2.42 4.92 11.03
CA TRP A 236 2.24 4.40 9.68
C TRP A 236 3.55 4.12 8.94
N ILE A 237 4.60 4.94 9.17
CA ILE A 237 5.90 4.68 8.55
C ILE A 237 6.54 3.41 9.14
N SER A 238 6.45 3.19 10.46
CA SER A 238 6.98 1.95 11.05
C SER A 238 6.22 0.71 10.59
N SER A 239 4.89 0.82 10.41
CA SER A 239 4.08 -0.26 9.84
C SER A 239 4.48 -0.57 8.38
N SER A 240 4.79 0.46 7.59
CA SER A 240 5.25 0.31 6.20
C SER A 240 6.60 -0.41 6.11
N TYR A 241 7.51 -0.24 7.07
CA TYR A 241 8.77 -0.99 7.07
C TYR A 241 8.57 -2.50 7.11
N ASP A 242 7.53 -2.98 7.77
CA ASP A 242 7.22 -4.41 7.86
C ASP A 242 6.64 -4.99 6.57
N LEU A 243 6.08 -4.15 5.68
CA LEU A 243 5.54 -4.57 4.39
C LEU A 243 6.64 -5.02 3.41
N PHE A 244 7.89 -4.59 3.62
CA PHE A 244 9.04 -5.13 2.87
C PHE A 244 9.39 -6.58 3.25
N GLY A 245 8.83 -7.11 4.33
CA GLY A 245 9.11 -8.47 4.82
C GLY A 245 10.27 -8.53 5.81
N THR A 246 10.68 -9.75 6.15
CA THR A 246 11.83 -9.98 7.04
C THR A 246 13.14 -9.59 6.38
N ASP A 247 14.14 -9.17 7.17
CA ASP A 247 15.42 -8.66 6.68
C ASP A 247 16.15 -9.72 5.85
N HIS A 248 16.26 -10.95 6.33
CA HIS A 248 16.74 -12.11 5.57
C HIS A 248 15.56 -12.98 5.16
N SER A 249 15.29 -13.04 3.87
CA SER A 249 14.12 -13.73 3.33
C SER A 249 14.50 -14.65 2.19
N SER A 250 14.39 -15.96 2.42
CA SER A 250 14.56 -16.95 1.35
C SER A 250 13.53 -16.77 0.23
N SER A 251 12.33 -16.30 0.54
CA SER A 251 11.30 -16.01 -0.46
C SER A 251 11.69 -14.84 -1.35
N ALA A 252 12.26 -13.76 -0.79
CA ALA A 252 12.78 -12.62 -1.57
C ALA A 252 13.97 -13.04 -2.43
N HIS A 253 14.92 -13.79 -1.86
CA HIS A 253 16.06 -14.36 -2.55
C HIS A 253 15.63 -15.13 -3.82
N TRP A 254 14.76 -16.13 -3.64
CA TRP A 254 14.32 -16.96 -4.76
C TRP A 254 13.45 -16.21 -5.75
N ALA A 255 12.59 -15.28 -5.28
CA ALA A 255 11.80 -14.45 -6.18
C ALA A 255 12.68 -13.60 -7.11
N TYR A 256 13.80 -13.09 -6.60
CA TYR A 256 14.80 -12.40 -7.43
C TYR A 256 15.54 -13.35 -8.38
N VAL A 257 16.06 -14.47 -7.85
CA VAL A 257 16.79 -15.47 -8.66
C VAL A 257 15.93 -15.98 -9.81
N TRP A 258 14.64 -16.17 -9.59
CA TRP A 258 13.70 -16.60 -10.63
C TRP A 258 13.24 -15.48 -11.57
N GLY A 259 13.61 -14.24 -11.31
CA GLY A 259 13.21 -13.12 -12.14
C GLY A 259 11.75 -12.67 -11.92
N VAL A 260 11.09 -13.09 -10.84
CA VAL A 260 9.65 -12.79 -10.63
C VAL A 260 9.40 -11.52 -9.82
N LYS A 261 10.36 -11.11 -8.97
CA LYS A 261 10.33 -9.83 -8.24
C LYS A 261 11.74 -9.25 -8.16
N GLY A 262 11.94 -8.05 -8.70
CA GLY A 262 13.22 -7.34 -8.74
C GLY A 262 13.49 -6.46 -7.53
N ARG A 263 14.46 -5.55 -7.64
CA ARG A 263 14.64 -4.42 -6.71
C ARG A 263 13.77 -3.24 -7.15
N TYR A 264 13.58 -2.29 -6.26
CA TYR A 264 12.87 -1.04 -6.59
C TYR A 264 13.54 -0.26 -7.73
N ASP A 265 14.87 -0.23 -7.76
CA ASP A 265 15.68 0.47 -8.75
C ASP A 265 16.16 -0.42 -9.92
N GLU A 266 15.62 -1.62 -10.07
CA GLU A 266 15.83 -2.46 -11.25
C GLU A 266 15.16 -1.82 -12.48
N PRO A 267 15.75 -1.74 -13.67
CA PRO A 267 17.10 -2.12 -14.07
C PRO A 267 18.14 -0.97 -14.03
N LYS A 268 17.87 0.11 -13.34
CA LYS A 268 18.74 1.31 -13.30
C LYS A 268 20.04 1.09 -12.52
N ASN A 269 20.12 0.00 -11.77
CA ASN A 269 21.28 -0.34 -10.95
C ASN A 269 21.97 -1.59 -11.48
N ASP A 270 23.13 -1.40 -12.13
CA ASP A 270 23.92 -2.49 -12.72
C ASP A 270 24.70 -3.33 -11.69
N LYS A 271 24.74 -2.91 -10.41
CA LYS A 271 25.43 -3.67 -9.38
C LYS A 271 24.65 -4.94 -9.04
N ALA A 272 25.34 -6.05 -8.92
CA ALA A 272 24.74 -7.28 -8.40
C ALA A 272 24.19 -7.03 -6.98
N PRO A 273 22.92 -7.40 -6.70
CA PRO A 273 22.38 -7.24 -5.36
C PRO A 273 22.98 -8.24 -4.39
N ASP A 274 23.00 -7.88 -3.12
CA ASP A 274 23.07 -8.84 -2.05
C ASP A 274 21.70 -9.53 -1.93
N LEU A 275 21.67 -10.82 -2.24
CA LEU A 275 20.41 -11.57 -2.27
C LEU A 275 19.85 -11.87 -0.87
N ASP A 276 20.69 -11.79 0.15
CA ASP A 276 20.27 -12.01 1.53
C ASP A 276 19.69 -10.75 2.16
N ASP A 277 20.02 -9.56 1.62
CA ASP A 277 19.58 -8.25 2.15
C ASP A 277 18.58 -7.50 1.22
N LEU A 278 17.95 -8.16 0.26
CA LEU A 278 17.05 -7.53 -0.73
C LEU A 278 15.94 -6.69 -0.09
N ASN A 279 15.29 -7.22 0.96
CA ASN A 279 14.20 -6.52 1.63
C ASN A 279 14.73 -5.32 2.41
N ASP A 280 15.87 -5.46 3.08
CA ASP A 280 16.51 -4.38 3.83
C ASP A 280 16.99 -3.27 2.88
N TYR A 281 17.55 -3.64 1.74
CA TYR A 281 17.94 -2.70 0.69
C TYR A 281 16.74 -1.83 0.23
N ASN A 282 15.63 -2.46 -0.16
CA ASN A 282 14.44 -1.73 -0.63
C ASN A 282 13.80 -0.89 0.49
N ARG A 283 13.79 -1.38 1.73
CA ARG A 283 13.31 -0.66 2.92
C ARG A 283 14.14 0.60 3.18
N ASN A 284 15.46 0.53 3.03
CA ASN A 284 16.33 1.69 3.20
C ASN A 284 16.10 2.73 2.10
N LEU A 285 15.92 2.33 0.84
CA LEU A 285 15.54 3.26 -0.23
C LEU A 285 14.19 3.95 0.06
N TYR A 286 13.22 3.21 0.59
CA TYR A 286 11.95 3.77 1.03
C TYR A 286 12.14 4.77 2.18
N HIS A 287 12.92 4.40 3.19
CA HIS A 287 13.23 5.29 4.32
C HIS A 287 13.85 6.62 3.86
N ASP A 288 14.82 6.56 2.95
CA ASP A 288 15.48 7.75 2.42
C ASP A 288 14.50 8.67 1.66
N GLU A 289 13.60 8.08 0.84
CA GLU A 289 12.55 8.85 0.14
C GLU A 289 11.60 9.51 1.15
N VAL A 290 11.17 8.79 2.17
CA VAL A 290 10.27 9.27 3.23
C VAL A 290 10.93 10.37 4.07
N ALA A 291 12.19 10.20 4.46
CA ALA A 291 12.93 11.20 5.21
C ALA A 291 13.04 12.54 4.44
N GLY A 292 13.35 12.47 3.15
CA GLY A 292 13.38 13.64 2.28
C GLY A 292 12.00 14.30 2.10
N LEU A 293 10.92 13.53 2.15
CA LEU A 293 9.56 14.07 2.10
C LEU A 293 9.19 14.82 3.38
N ILE A 294 9.48 14.23 4.54
CA ILE A 294 9.20 14.85 5.85
C ILE A 294 10.01 16.13 6.05
N GLU A 295 11.26 16.19 5.56
CA GLU A 295 12.04 17.42 5.61
C GLU A 295 11.36 18.56 4.83
N ARG A 296 10.64 18.26 3.75
CA ARG A 296 9.85 19.29 3.05
C ARG A 296 8.67 19.80 3.88
N PHE A 297 8.01 18.96 4.68
CA PHE A 297 6.96 19.41 5.60
C PHE A 297 7.50 20.38 6.67
N ASN A 298 8.74 20.16 7.14
CA ASN A 298 9.37 21.03 8.11
C ASN A 298 9.51 22.49 7.65
N ASN A 299 9.54 22.75 6.33
CA ASN A 299 9.60 24.10 5.78
C ASN A 299 8.28 24.88 5.97
N SER A 300 7.18 24.19 6.24
CA SER A 300 5.84 24.78 6.45
C SER A 300 5.42 24.78 7.94
N LEU A 301 6.23 24.27 8.85
CA LEU A 301 5.95 24.30 10.28
C LEU A 301 5.96 25.73 10.81
N LYS A 302 5.08 26.00 11.78
CA LYS A 302 5.12 27.27 12.53
C LYS A 302 6.42 27.41 13.32
N ALA A 303 6.87 28.65 13.47
CA ALA A 303 8.06 28.94 14.27
C ALA A 303 7.91 28.43 15.72
N GLY A 304 8.90 27.68 16.19
CA GLY A 304 8.91 27.10 17.54
C GLY A 304 8.34 25.68 17.64
N GLU A 305 7.69 25.15 16.60
CA GLU A 305 7.27 23.76 16.56
C GLU A 305 8.48 22.82 16.42
N PRO A 306 8.44 21.62 17.06
CA PRO A 306 9.48 20.62 16.88
C PRO A 306 9.50 20.11 15.45
N LYS A 307 10.70 19.85 14.91
CA LYS A 307 10.82 19.25 13.57
C LYS A 307 10.28 17.84 13.53
N LEU A 308 9.54 17.55 12.47
CA LEU A 308 9.12 16.20 12.12
C LEU A 308 10.29 15.37 11.57
N TYR A 309 10.26 14.07 11.78
CA TYR A 309 11.29 13.13 11.33
C TYR A 309 10.71 11.79 10.89
N ALA A 310 11.39 11.07 10.01
CA ALA A 310 11.09 9.68 9.72
C ALA A 310 11.56 8.80 10.89
N PRO A 311 10.71 7.92 11.45
CA PRO A 311 11.17 7.01 12.49
C PRO A 311 12.28 6.10 11.95
N HIS A 312 13.22 5.73 12.82
CA HIS A 312 14.32 4.86 12.46
C HIS A 312 13.81 3.47 12.03
N VAL A 313 14.44 2.83 11.05
CA VAL A 313 14.03 1.53 10.49
C VAL A 313 13.93 0.38 11.50
N LYS A 314 14.50 0.52 12.69
CA LYS A 314 14.40 -0.45 13.80
C LYS A 314 13.17 -0.21 14.68
N PHE A 315 12.56 0.99 14.61
CA PHE A 315 11.51 1.37 15.55
C PHE A 315 10.21 0.61 15.26
N ASN A 316 9.57 0.13 16.33
CA ASN A 316 8.24 -0.47 16.34
C ASN A 316 8.04 -1.59 15.30
N ARG A 317 9.05 -2.42 15.07
CA ARG A 317 8.98 -3.51 14.11
C ARG A 317 8.23 -4.72 14.69
N ALA A 318 7.31 -5.28 13.92
CA ALA A 318 6.58 -6.51 14.27
C ALA A 318 7.27 -7.77 13.74
N ILE A 319 8.10 -7.65 12.68
CA ILE A 319 8.77 -8.79 12.04
C ILE A 319 10.27 -8.52 11.79
N GLY A 320 11.01 -9.58 11.48
CA GLY A 320 12.44 -9.52 11.15
C GLY A 320 13.38 -9.45 12.36
N LYS A 321 14.64 -9.13 12.12
CA LYS A 321 15.71 -9.11 13.16
C LYS A 321 15.46 -8.06 14.25
N TRP A 322 14.66 -7.05 13.96
CA TRP A 322 14.34 -5.95 14.86
C TRP A 322 12.99 -6.13 15.56
N ALA A 323 12.25 -7.22 15.27
CA ALA A 323 10.95 -7.50 15.89
C ALA A 323 11.03 -7.51 17.42
N GLY A 324 10.15 -6.72 18.06
CA GLY A 324 10.09 -6.62 19.51
C GLY A 324 11.30 -5.92 20.17
N GLN A 325 12.26 -5.43 19.39
CA GLN A 325 13.36 -4.64 19.95
C GLN A 325 12.88 -3.26 20.41
N LYS A 326 13.30 -2.89 21.61
CA LYS A 326 12.98 -1.62 22.23
C LYS A 326 14.04 -0.60 21.87
N CYS A 327 13.68 0.36 21.04
CA CYS A 327 14.60 1.40 20.61
C CYS A 327 13.92 2.76 20.52
N HIS A 328 14.74 3.81 20.57
CA HIS A 328 14.32 5.20 20.40
C HIS A 328 13.79 5.43 18.97
N ALA A 329 12.64 6.10 18.86
CA ALA A 329 11.97 6.25 17.57
C ALA A 329 12.82 6.97 16.51
N GLN A 330 13.55 8.01 16.90
CA GLN A 330 14.35 8.81 15.97
C GLN A 330 15.75 8.24 15.75
N THR A 331 16.44 7.78 16.80
CA THR A 331 17.86 7.41 16.74
C THR A 331 18.11 5.93 16.51
N GLY A 332 17.11 5.08 16.80
CA GLY A 332 17.25 3.62 16.76
C GLY A 332 18.14 3.05 17.85
N GLU A 333 18.54 3.86 18.85
CA GLU A 333 19.33 3.40 19.98
C GLU A 333 18.52 2.46 20.87
N PRO A 334 19.13 1.39 21.38
CA PRO A 334 18.44 0.47 22.30
C PRO A 334 17.99 1.18 23.58
N LEU A 335 16.80 0.86 24.06
CA LEU A 335 16.25 1.33 25.32
C LEU A 335 16.02 0.14 26.25
N ASP A 336 16.20 0.33 27.58
CA ASP A 336 15.70 -0.64 28.54
C ASP A 336 14.16 -0.68 28.55
N HIS A 337 13.58 -1.68 29.22
CA HIS A 337 12.14 -1.89 29.20
C HIS A 337 11.36 -0.68 29.70
N ARG A 338 11.79 -0.07 30.80
CA ARG A 338 11.10 1.05 31.44
C ARG A 338 11.18 2.30 30.56
N ALA A 339 12.38 2.62 30.09
CA ALA A 339 12.61 3.74 29.19
C ALA A 339 11.81 3.61 27.90
N TYR A 340 11.67 2.39 27.37
CA TYR A 340 10.84 2.17 26.18
C TYR A 340 9.34 2.36 26.45
N GLU A 341 8.81 1.86 27.58
CA GLU A 341 7.40 2.03 27.95
C GLU A 341 7.05 3.52 28.14
N GLU A 342 7.95 4.32 28.70
CA GLU A 342 7.79 5.76 28.81
C GLU A 342 7.88 6.42 27.43
N HIS A 343 8.87 6.04 26.61
CA HIS A 343 9.10 6.56 25.27
C HIS A 343 7.95 6.27 24.29
N VAL A 344 7.40 5.06 24.29
CA VAL A 344 6.30 4.67 23.38
C VAL A 344 5.07 5.54 23.59
N LYS A 345 4.77 5.93 24.85
CA LYS A 345 3.67 6.84 25.16
C LYS A 345 3.83 8.22 24.49
N ASP A 346 5.08 8.67 24.35
CA ASP A 346 5.38 9.95 23.73
C ASP A 346 5.42 9.89 22.19
N TYR A 347 5.67 8.71 21.60
CA TYR A 347 5.94 8.56 20.17
C TYR A 347 4.90 7.74 19.38
N MET A 348 3.93 7.12 20.05
CA MET A 348 2.81 6.42 19.40
C MET A 348 1.48 7.01 19.85
N PRO A 349 0.45 7.05 18.96
CA PRO A 349 -0.85 7.59 19.32
C PRO A 349 -1.51 6.78 20.45
N SER A 350 -1.81 7.42 21.57
CA SER A 350 -2.62 6.87 22.67
C SER A 350 -4.12 7.07 22.41
N ALA A 351 -4.96 6.50 23.27
CA ALA A 351 -6.40 6.75 23.23
C ALA A 351 -6.74 8.22 23.51
N GLU A 352 -5.98 8.86 24.42
CA GLU A 352 -6.11 10.28 24.75
C GLU A 352 -5.69 11.16 23.58
N ASP A 353 -4.61 10.80 22.86
CA ASP A 353 -4.17 11.51 21.64
C ASP A 353 -5.22 11.43 20.53
N LYS A 354 -5.81 10.26 20.33
CA LYS A 354 -6.92 10.07 19.36
C LYS A 354 -8.11 10.95 19.72
N LYS A 355 -8.49 10.99 20.99
CA LYS A 355 -9.58 11.85 21.47
C LYS A 355 -9.27 13.31 21.25
N LEU A 356 -8.06 13.78 21.63
CA LEU A 356 -7.63 15.15 21.41
C LEU A 356 -7.68 15.52 19.92
N LEU A 357 -7.17 14.65 19.05
CA LEU A 357 -7.22 14.89 17.61
C LEU A 357 -8.66 15.00 17.09
N LEU A 358 -9.56 14.11 17.51
CA LEU A 358 -10.97 14.17 17.13
C LEU A 358 -11.67 15.43 17.68
N ASP A 359 -11.32 15.86 18.89
CA ASP A 359 -11.83 17.11 19.46
C ASP A 359 -11.34 18.32 18.64
N ILE A 360 -10.09 18.34 18.18
CA ILE A 360 -9.58 19.38 17.27
C ILE A 360 -10.33 19.34 15.94
N ILE A 361 -10.40 18.18 15.28
CA ILE A 361 -11.06 18.00 13.96
C ILE A 361 -12.52 18.48 14.00
N ASN A 362 -13.23 18.17 15.07
CA ASN A 362 -14.67 18.46 15.19
C ASN A 362 -14.96 19.92 15.57
N ASN A 363 -14.07 20.58 16.31
CA ASN A 363 -14.33 21.91 16.87
C ASN A 363 -13.60 23.04 16.14
N GLU A 364 -12.48 22.74 15.48
CA GLU A 364 -11.64 23.73 14.82
C GLU A 364 -11.81 23.66 13.28
N LYS A 365 -12.71 24.47 12.72
CA LYS A 365 -12.98 24.48 11.26
C LYS A 365 -11.74 24.65 10.35
N LYS A 366 -10.64 25.18 10.90
CA LYS A 366 -9.40 25.45 10.17
C LYS A 366 -8.27 24.49 10.55
N TRP A 367 -8.57 23.30 11.05
CA TRP A 367 -7.56 22.31 11.40
C TRP A 367 -6.76 21.81 10.18
N ILE A 368 -7.29 22.01 9.00
CA ILE A 368 -6.67 21.76 7.71
C ILE A 368 -6.85 22.98 6.80
N ALA A 369 -5.83 23.36 6.05
CA ALA A 369 -5.91 24.45 5.09
C ALA A 369 -6.81 24.10 3.90
N GLU A 370 -7.47 25.09 3.30
CA GLU A 370 -8.36 24.88 2.16
C GLU A 370 -7.61 24.34 0.94
N LYS A 371 -8.26 23.43 0.22
CA LYS A 371 -7.80 22.98 -1.08
C LYS A 371 -8.22 23.96 -2.16
N THR A 372 -7.26 24.64 -2.75
CA THR A 372 -7.52 25.64 -3.79
C THR A 372 -7.04 25.18 -5.17
N GLY A 373 -7.76 25.53 -6.23
CA GLY A 373 -7.31 25.39 -7.62
C GLY A 373 -7.14 23.96 -8.14
N ALA A 374 -7.60 22.93 -7.41
CA ALA A 374 -7.45 21.56 -7.81
C ALA A 374 -8.58 21.10 -8.76
N ARG A 375 -8.26 20.24 -9.71
CA ARG A 375 -9.25 19.53 -10.52
C ARG A 375 -10.10 18.61 -9.63
N ASP A 376 -11.34 18.39 -10.03
CA ASP A 376 -12.21 17.39 -9.42
C ASP A 376 -11.56 15.99 -9.53
N PRO A 377 -11.31 15.29 -8.41
CA PRO A 377 -10.68 13.98 -8.43
C PRO A 377 -11.41 12.96 -9.31
N LEU A 378 -12.74 12.99 -9.33
CA LEU A 378 -13.55 12.04 -10.08
C LEU A 378 -13.55 12.33 -11.58
N SER A 379 -13.34 13.59 -12.00
CA SER A 379 -13.26 13.94 -13.41
C SER A 379 -12.07 13.31 -14.14
N THR A 380 -11.02 12.94 -13.40
CA THR A 380 -9.77 12.39 -13.95
C THR A 380 -9.61 10.88 -13.78
N ILE A 381 -10.53 10.24 -13.08
CA ILE A 381 -10.48 8.78 -12.81
C ILE A 381 -10.45 7.91 -14.08
N GLY A 382 -10.92 8.43 -15.20
CA GLY A 382 -10.88 7.77 -16.51
C GLY A 382 -9.74 8.20 -17.43
N GLU A 383 -8.93 9.20 -17.06
CA GLU A 383 -7.87 9.73 -17.95
C GLU A 383 -6.73 8.73 -18.15
N VAL A 384 -6.42 7.94 -17.13
CA VAL A 384 -5.45 6.84 -17.21
C VAL A 384 -5.87 5.82 -18.27
N ARG A 385 -7.18 5.58 -18.43
CA ARG A 385 -7.73 4.68 -19.45
C ARG A 385 -7.61 5.23 -20.87
N LYS A 386 -7.81 6.53 -21.06
CA LYS A 386 -7.74 7.19 -22.37
C LYS A 386 -6.33 7.25 -22.94
N SER A 387 -5.32 7.46 -22.10
CA SER A 387 -3.92 7.51 -22.54
C SER A 387 -3.38 6.13 -22.96
N ALA A 388 -4.03 5.05 -22.57
CA ALA A 388 -3.60 3.68 -22.84
C ALA A 388 -4.15 3.10 -24.16
N ILE A 389 -5.23 3.68 -24.66
CA ILE A 389 -5.79 3.29 -25.97
C ILE A 389 -4.96 3.89 -27.14
N ASN A 390 -4.12 4.88 -26.83
CA ASN A 390 -3.28 5.61 -27.81
C ASN A 390 -1.78 5.24 -27.71
N LEU A 391 -1.41 4.17 -27.03
CA LEU A 391 -0.08 3.56 -26.99
C LEU A 391 -0.13 2.12 -27.57
#